data_bf458cf785dfe2b3f6b5ec1236a9d9f6
#
_entry.id   bf458cf785dfe2b3f6b5ec1236a9d9f6
#
_cell.length_a   1.000
_cell.length_b   1.000
_cell.length_c   1.000
_cell.angle_alpha   90.00
_cell.angle_beta   90.00
_cell.angle_gamma   90.00
#
_symmetry.space_group_name_H-M   'P 1'
#
loop_
_entity.id
_entity.type
_entity.pdbx_description
1 polymer ?
#
loop_
_entity_poly.entity_id
_entity_poly.type
_entity_poly.pdbx_seq_one_letter_code
_entity_poly.pdbx_strand_id
1 'polypeptide(L)'
;MTISYLPLPDPVTPAWLTAVLRASGFLVSGEVCAVSSTPTSAFRSVTSHLTLDYSAEVDPNLPTRLILKRNQSTSWAIHAGIEETKFYQLISRLDPSPPVTVPCYAAAYDALSGNSYLLLHDISTTHTLPLARDMDVGVQIQQGVPTADALRQVIEALAQTHAYWWNHAVFASDAFPIGYWSRNAERFALYLERRRAAWTRLVTDEADWLPDELCQLYTGVLDHLEGHWARDLEPRFRTRTHLTLVHGDAYFANFLCPTHTAEPAALLDWQSPGVGIGGYDLANLIAAFWTSEQRGDNQREARMLQHYHHVLQTCGVQDYSHEQLQTDYQSGLIYWLLVPVQDRNDGSPKDYWWPKMQCLVTAFREWRCGSLLGME
;
A
#
# COMPACT_ATOMS: atom_id res chain seq x y z
N MET A 1 16.37 -6.74 -13.16
CA MET A 1 17.17 -5.87 -14.08
C MET A 1 16.50 -4.52 -14.21
N THR A 2 17.25 -3.43 -14.12
CA THR A 2 16.72 -2.11 -14.46
C THR A 2 16.70 -2.00 -15.98
N ILE A 3 15.52 -1.97 -16.57
CA ILE A 3 15.39 -1.74 -18.00
C ILE A 3 15.35 -0.23 -18.27
N SER A 4 15.99 0.20 -19.35
CA SER A 4 15.84 1.56 -19.84
C SER A 4 14.39 1.77 -20.25
N TYR A 5 13.85 2.96 -19.95
CA TYR A 5 12.51 3.31 -20.38
C TYR A 5 12.43 3.31 -21.92
N LEU A 6 11.51 2.53 -22.45
CA LEU A 6 11.16 2.57 -23.88
C LEU A 6 9.83 3.32 -24.00
N PRO A 7 9.76 4.41 -24.82
CA PRO A 7 8.52 5.16 -24.98
C PRO A 7 7.35 4.26 -25.32
N LEU A 8 6.28 4.36 -24.52
CA LEU A 8 5.07 3.56 -24.68
C LEU A 8 4.26 4.09 -25.88
N PRO A 9 4.04 3.28 -26.94
CA PRO A 9 3.17 3.68 -28.03
C PRO A 9 1.69 3.61 -27.63
N ASP A 10 0.87 4.43 -28.24
CA ASP A 10 -0.58 4.40 -28.13
C ASP A 10 -1.20 4.31 -29.54
N PRO A 11 -1.75 3.16 -29.91
CA PRO A 11 -1.92 1.92 -29.14
C PRO A 11 -0.62 1.11 -28.96
N VAL A 12 -0.63 0.22 -27.94
CA VAL A 12 0.46 -0.73 -27.70
C VAL A 12 0.64 -1.64 -28.91
N THR A 13 1.92 -1.87 -29.30
CA THR A 13 2.24 -2.68 -30.48
C THR A 13 3.00 -3.96 -30.13
N PRO A 14 2.89 -5.05 -30.96
CA PRO A 14 3.68 -6.26 -30.77
C PRO A 14 5.19 -6.00 -30.77
N ALA A 15 5.67 -5.11 -31.63
CA ALA A 15 7.09 -4.75 -31.71
C ALA A 15 7.60 -4.11 -30.40
N TRP A 16 6.81 -3.23 -29.79
CA TRP A 16 7.15 -2.62 -28.51
C TRP A 16 7.19 -3.65 -27.39
N LEU A 17 6.18 -4.53 -27.29
CA LEU A 17 6.14 -5.61 -26.31
C LEU A 17 7.33 -6.55 -26.46
N THR A 18 7.66 -6.95 -27.68
CA THR A 18 8.85 -7.76 -27.99
C THR A 18 10.11 -7.07 -27.47
N ALA A 19 10.29 -5.77 -27.74
CA ALA A 19 11.46 -5.02 -27.30
C ALA A 19 11.54 -4.93 -25.76
N VAL A 20 10.43 -4.66 -25.09
CA VAL A 20 10.35 -4.53 -23.62
C VAL A 20 10.61 -5.88 -22.94
N LEU A 21 9.98 -6.96 -23.40
CA LEU A 21 10.16 -8.29 -22.83
C LEU A 21 11.54 -8.87 -23.07
N ARG A 22 12.20 -8.52 -24.20
CA ARG A 22 13.61 -8.85 -24.44
C ARG A 22 14.54 -8.05 -23.53
N ALA A 23 14.31 -6.73 -23.40
CA ALA A 23 15.11 -5.87 -22.52
C ALA A 23 15.05 -6.31 -21.04
N SER A 24 13.91 -6.85 -20.61
CA SER A 24 13.74 -7.39 -19.25
C SER A 24 14.26 -8.83 -19.07
N GLY A 25 14.65 -9.49 -20.15
CA GLY A 25 15.20 -10.86 -20.14
C GLY A 25 14.16 -11.97 -20.08
N PHE A 26 12.86 -11.66 -20.14
CA PHE A 26 11.80 -12.67 -20.14
C PHE A 26 11.59 -13.31 -21.52
N LEU A 27 11.77 -12.56 -22.60
CA LEU A 27 11.67 -13.07 -23.97
C LEU A 27 13.07 -13.34 -24.53
N VAL A 28 13.54 -14.56 -24.45
CA VAL A 28 14.87 -14.98 -24.92
C VAL A 28 14.89 -15.26 -26.43
N SER A 29 13.83 -15.88 -26.94
CA SER A 29 13.67 -16.26 -28.35
C SER A 29 12.25 -15.92 -28.82
N GLY A 30 12.07 -15.85 -30.14
CA GLY A 30 10.78 -15.52 -30.75
C GLY A 30 10.35 -14.07 -30.52
N GLU A 31 9.08 -13.77 -30.83
CA GLU A 31 8.50 -12.43 -30.74
C GLU A 31 7.02 -12.46 -30.38
N VAL A 32 6.48 -11.31 -29.97
CA VAL A 32 5.03 -11.10 -29.89
C VAL A 32 4.52 -10.85 -31.30
N CYS A 33 3.63 -11.70 -31.80
CA CYS A 33 3.05 -11.61 -33.15
C CYS A 33 1.81 -10.71 -33.17
N ALA A 34 0.97 -10.81 -32.14
CA ALA A 34 -0.23 -10.00 -32.02
C ALA A 34 -0.48 -9.56 -30.57
N VAL A 35 -1.19 -8.46 -30.40
CA VAL A 35 -1.67 -7.98 -29.11
C VAL A 35 -3.07 -7.41 -29.25
N SER A 36 -3.96 -7.80 -28.35
CA SER A 36 -5.24 -7.12 -28.12
C SER A 36 -5.19 -6.42 -26.76
N SER A 37 -5.79 -5.23 -26.67
CA SER A 37 -5.82 -4.43 -25.47
C SER A 37 -7.25 -4.03 -25.11
N THR A 38 -7.66 -4.32 -23.87
CA THR A 38 -8.96 -3.90 -23.33
C THR A 38 -8.71 -2.97 -22.16
N PRO A 39 -9.04 -1.68 -22.25
CA PRO A 39 -8.88 -0.75 -21.16
C PRO A 39 -9.83 -1.07 -20.00
N THR A 40 -9.34 -0.86 -18.77
CA THR A 40 -10.14 -0.90 -17.54
C THR A 40 -10.12 0.47 -16.88
N SER A 41 -11.25 0.85 -16.29
CA SER A 41 -11.31 2.08 -15.50
C SER A 41 -10.60 1.86 -14.16
N ALA A 42 -9.46 2.51 -13.97
CA ALA A 42 -8.81 2.63 -12.67
C ALA A 42 -8.85 4.10 -12.23
N PHE A 43 -9.01 4.33 -10.92
CA PHE A 43 -9.23 5.69 -10.40
C PHE A 43 -8.03 6.62 -10.60
N ARG A 44 -6.80 6.10 -10.53
CA ARG A 44 -5.57 6.93 -10.50
C ARG A 44 -4.49 6.49 -11.49
N SER A 45 -4.71 5.43 -12.22
CA SER A 45 -3.82 4.94 -13.28
C SER A 45 -4.62 4.55 -14.51
N VAL A 46 -3.97 4.44 -15.65
CA VAL A 46 -4.54 3.84 -16.84
C VAL A 46 -4.10 2.39 -16.88
N THR A 47 -5.06 1.50 -16.73
CA THR A 47 -4.81 0.05 -16.72
C THR A 47 -5.45 -0.58 -17.95
N SER A 48 -4.77 -1.54 -18.56
CA SER A 48 -5.28 -2.30 -19.71
C SER A 48 -4.93 -3.78 -19.56
N HIS A 49 -5.90 -4.65 -19.84
CA HIS A 49 -5.65 -6.07 -20.04
C HIS A 49 -5.11 -6.29 -21.45
N LEU A 50 -3.96 -6.94 -21.54
CA LEU A 50 -3.33 -7.32 -22.79
C LEU A 50 -3.47 -8.83 -22.96
N THR A 51 -3.84 -9.26 -24.18
CA THR A 51 -3.74 -10.66 -24.60
C THR A 51 -2.74 -10.73 -25.74
N LEU A 52 -1.76 -11.62 -25.63
CA LEU A 52 -0.60 -11.72 -26.51
C LEU A 52 -0.63 -13.06 -27.25
N ASP A 53 -0.31 -13.02 -28.54
CA ASP A 53 0.05 -14.18 -29.32
C ASP A 53 1.55 -14.14 -29.61
N TYR A 54 2.23 -15.25 -29.39
CA TYR A 54 3.66 -15.38 -29.58
C TYR A 54 3.99 -16.24 -30.79
N SER A 55 5.19 -16.05 -31.35
CA SER A 55 5.75 -16.97 -32.34
C SER A 55 6.09 -18.33 -31.70
N ALA A 56 6.21 -19.37 -32.52
CA ALA A 56 6.36 -20.76 -32.05
C ALA A 56 7.66 -21.02 -31.27
N GLU A 57 8.66 -20.14 -31.38
CA GLU A 57 9.95 -20.27 -30.72
C GLU A 57 9.95 -19.75 -29.27
N VAL A 58 8.85 -19.16 -28.81
CA VAL A 58 8.73 -18.59 -27.46
C VAL A 58 8.49 -19.71 -26.45
N ASP A 59 9.07 -19.56 -25.25
CA ASP A 59 8.81 -20.47 -24.13
C ASP A 59 7.29 -20.54 -23.84
N PRO A 60 6.66 -21.73 -23.90
CA PRO A 60 5.23 -21.86 -23.68
C PRO A 60 4.76 -21.52 -22.26
N ASN A 61 5.70 -21.35 -21.30
CA ASN A 61 5.40 -20.92 -19.94
C ASN A 61 5.29 -19.39 -19.80
N LEU A 62 5.64 -18.63 -20.85
CA LEU A 62 5.40 -17.18 -20.81
C LEU A 62 3.90 -16.86 -20.81
N PRO A 63 3.45 -15.91 -20.01
CA PRO A 63 2.05 -15.58 -19.91
C PRO A 63 1.54 -14.95 -21.20
N THR A 64 0.40 -15.42 -21.66
CA THR A 64 -0.33 -14.80 -22.77
C THR A 64 -1.22 -13.65 -22.34
N ARG A 65 -1.37 -13.42 -21.04
CA ARG A 65 -2.18 -12.35 -20.46
C ARG A 65 -1.35 -11.50 -19.52
N LEU A 66 -1.34 -10.19 -19.77
CA LEU A 66 -0.63 -9.21 -18.96
C LEU A 66 -1.55 -8.03 -18.60
N ILE A 67 -1.24 -7.37 -17.51
CA ILE A 67 -1.77 -6.07 -17.15
C ILE A 67 -0.71 -5.02 -17.48
N LEU A 68 -1.05 -4.07 -18.35
CA LEU A 68 -0.29 -2.86 -18.53
C LEU A 68 -0.87 -1.77 -17.63
N LYS A 69 -0.09 -1.31 -16.66
CA LYS A 69 -0.41 -0.16 -15.81
C LYS A 69 0.51 0.99 -16.18
N ARG A 70 -0.06 2.18 -16.41
CA ARG A 70 0.68 3.43 -16.68
C ARG A 70 0.16 4.55 -15.78
N ASN A 71 1.04 5.48 -15.39
CA ASN A 71 0.62 6.64 -14.61
C ASN A 71 -0.18 7.63 -15.45
N GLN A 72 -0.98 8.47 -14.77
CA GLN A 72 -1.59 9.66 -15.35
C GLN A 72 -0.62 10.85 -15.24
N SER A 73 -0.95 11.96 -15.94
CA SER A 73 -0.08 13.14 -16.03
C SER A 73 -0.15 14.10 -14.84
N THR A 74 -0.93 13.80 -13.78
CA THR A 74 -0.97 14.64 -12.58
C THR A 74 0.32 14.47 -11.76
N SER A 75 0.78 15.51 -11.08
CA SER A 75 2.03 15.47 -10.32
C SER A 75 2.06 14.34 -9.28
N TRP A 76 0.93 14.09 -8.64
CA TRP A 76 0.80 12.99 -7.69
C TRP A 76 0.89 11.61 -8.38
N ALA A 77 0.19 11.41 -9.51
CA ALA A 77 0.22 10.15 -10.24
C ALA A 77 1.61 9.85 -10.84
N ILE A 78 2.33 10.87 -11.25
CA ILE A 78 3.73 10.75 -11.68
C ILE A 78 4.59 10.24 -10.53
N HIS A 79 4.51 10.86 -9.35
CA HIS A 79 5.27 10.43 -8.18
C HIS A 79 4.93 9.00 -7.78
N ALA A 80 3.65 8.68 -7.67
CA ALA A 80 3.15 7.35 -7.33
C ALA A 80 3.63 6.27 -8.33
N GLY A 81 3.56 6.54 -9.64
CA GLY A 81 4.02 5.62 -10.67
C GLY A 81 5.53 5.37 -10.63
N ILE A 82 6.33 6.40 -10.30
CA ILE A 82 7.77 6.26 -10.11
C ILE A 82 8.08 5.40 -8.88
N GLU A 83 7.42 5.63 -7.75
CA GLU A 83 7.66 4.85 -6.52
C GLU A 83 7.25 3.38 -6.70
N GLU A 84 6.12 3.11 -7.34
CA GLU A 84 5.70 1.75 -7.66
C GLU A 84 6.70 1.06 -8.62
N THR A 85 7.18 1.77 -9.62
CA THR A 85 8.22 1.24 -10.53
C THR A 85 9.51 0.90 -9.79
N LYS A 86 9.98 1.78 -8.89
CA LYS A 86 11.15 1.53 -8.04
C LYS A 86 10.97 0.29 -7.16
N PHE A 87 9.78 0.10 -6.60
CA PHE A 87 9.46 -1.10 -5.82
C PHE A 87 9.62 -2.37 -6.66
N TYR A 88 8.98 -2.45 -7.83
CA TYR A 88 9.11 -3.62 -8.70
C TYR A 88 10.53 -3.83 -9.24
N GLN A 89 11.29 -2.77 -9.51
CA GLN A 89 12.70 -2.85 -9.86
C GLN A 89 13.57 -3.36 -8.69
N LEU A 90 13.21 -3.01 -7.45
CA LEU A 90 13.89 -3.52 -6.26
C LEU A 90 13.66 -5.02 -6.12
N ILE A 91 12.40 -5.46 -6.08
CA ILE A 91 12.07 -6.86 -5.82
C ILE A 91 12.55 -7.79 -6.93
N SER A 92 12.67 -7.34 -8.18
CA SER A 92 13.22 -8.14 -9.28
C SER A 92 14.69 -8.53 -9.11
N ARG A 93 15.38 -7.94 -8.14
CA ARG A 93 16.80 -8.22 -7.82
C ARG A 93 16.99 -9.09 -6.59
N LEU A 94 15.89 -9.41 -5.92
CA LEU A 94 15.91 -10.19 -4.67
C LEU A 94 15.70 -11.67 -4.97
N ASP A 95 16.46 -12.51 -4.28
CA ASP A 95 16.34 -13.96 -4.32
C ASP A 95 16.42 -14.50 -2.88
N PRO A 96 15.37 -15.15 -2.37
CA PRO A 96 14.07 -15.34 -3.02
C PRO A 96 13.29 -14.02 -3.19
N SER A 97 12.40 -13.99 -4.17
CA SER A 97 11.46 -12.87 -4.35
C SER A 97 10.49 -12.74 -3.17
N PRO A 98 10.03 -11.52 -2.83
CA PRO A 98 9.02 -11.34 -1.81
C PRO A 98 7.75 -12.13 -2.13
N PRO A 99 7.14 -12.81 -1.14
CA PRO A 99 5.86 -13.47 -1.32
C PRO A 99 4.75 -12.45 -1.63
N VAL A 100 3.61 -12.92 -2.12
CA VAL A 100 2.38 -12.10 -2.23
C VAL A 100 2.43 -11.02 -3.31
N THR A 101 3.55 -10.81 -3.97
CA THR A 101 3.66 -9.85 -5.08
C THR A 101 3.29 -10.50 -6.41
N VAL A 102 2.56 -9.76 -7.25
CA VAL A 102 2.26 -10.21 -8.61
C VAL A 102 3.56 -10.17 -9.45
N PRO A 103 3.86 -11.22 -10.24
CA PRO A 103 5.02 -11.22 -11.11
C PRO A 103 5.02 -10.01 -12.05
N CYS A 104 6.16 -9.31 -12.12
CA CYS A 104 6.36 -8.14 -12.95
C CYS A 104 7.36 -8.46 -14.08
N TYR A 105 6.92 -8.33 -15.32
CA TYR A 105 7.71 -8.62 -16.51
C TYR A 105 8.48 -7.41 -17.03
N ALA A 106 8.02 -6.20 -16.72
CA ALA A 106 8.76 -4.98 -16.98
C ALA A 106 8.31 -3.86 -16.06
N ALA A 107 9.27 -3.09 -15.56
CA ALA A 107 9.03 -1.90 -14.75
C ALA A 107 10.01 -0.80 -15.20
N ALA A 108 9.49 0.29 -15.74
CA ALA A 108 10.33 1.39 -16.23
C ALA A 108 9.67 2.75 -16.01
N TYR A 109 10.51 3.77 -15.78
CA TYR A 109 10.10 5.16 -15.77
C TYR A 109 11.13 6.05 -16.45
N ASP A 110 10.66 7.16 -17.00
CA ASP A 110 11.48 8.22 -17.53
C ASP A 110 11.52 9.39 -16.53
N ALA A 111 12.69 9.69 -16.01
CA ALA A 111 12.87 10.75 -15.02
C ALA A 111 12.62 12.17 -15.60
N LEU A 112 12.71 12.35 -16.93
CA LEU A 112 12.51 13.65 -17.57
C LEU A 112 11.02 13.94 -17.81
N SER A 113 10.30 12.98 -18.37
CA SER A 113 8.85 13.14 -18.65
C SER A 113 7.98 12.76 -17.45
N GLY A 114 8.49 11.98 -16.52
CA GLY A 114 7.72 11.40 -15.42
C GLY A 114 6.82 10.24 -15.84
N ASN A 115 6.87 9.80 -17.09
CA ASN A 115 6.09 8.66 -17.55
C ASN A 115 6.62 7.35 -16.96
N SER A 116 5.71 6.48 -16.58
CA SER A 116 6.06 5.15 -16.08
C SER A 116 5.09 4.08 -16.57
N TYR A 117 5.58 2.84 -16.64
CA TYR A 117 4.72 1.68 -16.88
C TYR A 117 5.22 0.45 -16.15
N LEU A 118 4.26 -0.44 -15.91
CA LEU A 118 4.45 -1.80 -15.40
C LEU A 118 3.77 -2.78 -16.34
N LEU A 119 4.43 -3.91 -16.62
CA LEU A 119 3.81 -5.10 -17.19
C LEU A 119 3.74 -6.17 -16.11
N LEU A 120 2.53 -6.43 -15.62
CA LEU A 120 2.27 -7.39 -14.55
C LEU A 120 1.57 -8.62 -15.09
N HIS A 121 1.71 -9.74 -14.39
CA HIS A 121 0.91 -10.93 -14.70
C HIS A 121 -0.58 -10.64 -14.48
N ASP A 122 -1.44 -11.02 -15.42
CA ASP A 122 -2.90 -10.93 -15.25
C ASP A 122 -3.41 -12.14 -14.48
N ILE A 123 -3.63 -11.98 -13.18
CA ILE A 123 -4.19 -13.01 -12.29
C ILE A 123 -5.72 -12.95 -12.15
N SER A 124 -6.42 -12.12 -12.92
CA SER A 124 -7.85 -11.90 -12.81
C SER A 124 -8.72 -13.15 -13.07
N THR A 125 -8.14 -14.20 -13.68
CA THR A 125 -8.81 -15.48 -13.91
C THR A 125 -8.80 -16.42 -12.70
N THR A 126 -7.86 -16.21 -11.77
CA THR A 126 -7.66 -17.06 -10.59
C THR A 126 -7.91 -16.33 -9.29
N HIS A 127 -7.97 -15.01 -9.32
CA HIS A 127 -8.14 -14.16 -8.13
C HIS A 127 -9.25 -13.14 -8.31
N THR A 128 -9.88 -12.75 -7.21
CA THR A 128 -10.93 -11.73 -7.15
C THR A 128 -10.72 -10.79 -5.97
N LEU A 129 -11.37 -9.63 -6.01
CA LEU A 129 -11.39 -8.71 -4.87
C LEU A 129 -12.01 -9.40 -3.64
N PRO A 130 -11.46 -9.20 -2.42
CA PRO A 130 -12.04 -9.74 -1.19
C PRO A 130 -13.41 -9.15 -0.87
N LEU A 131 -13.72 -8.00 -1.44
CA LEU A 131 -14.97 -7.29 -1.31
C LEU A 131 -15.33 -6.66 -2.65
N ALA A 132 -16.58 -6.81 -3.11
CA ALA A 132 -17.04 -6.17 -4.34
C ALA A 132 -16.89 -4.64 -4.21
N ARG A 133 -16.25 -4.03 -5.19
CA ARG A 133 -16.08 -2.58 -5.24
C ARG A 133 -17.31 -1.98 -5.93
N ASP A 134 -18.06 -1.16 -5.22
CA ASP A 134 -19.05 -0.30 -5.84
C ASP A 134 -18.32 0.88 -6.50
N MET A 135 -18.20 0.83 -7.80
CA MET A 135 -17.48 1.84 -8.58
C MET A 135 -18.24 3.18 -8.67
N ASP A 136 -19.55 3.17 -8.40
CA ASP A 136 -20.39 4.35 -8.52
C ASP A 136 -20.40 5.20 -7.23
N VAL A 137 -20.10 4.57 -6.11
CA VAL A 137 -20.00 5.26 -4.82
C VAL A 137 -18.53 5.44 -4.52
N GLY A 138 -17.95 6.59 -4.75
CA GLY A 138 -16.54 6.90 -4.44
C GLY A 138 -16.12 6.70 -2.98
N VAL A 139 -16.93 6.02 -2.17
CA VAL A 139 -16.83 5.84 -0.72
C VAL A 139 -16.66 4.36 -0.37
N GLN A 140 -15.43 3.97 -0.13
CA GLN A 140 -15.06 2.59 0.21
C GLN A 140 -15.54 2.14 1.61
N ILE A 141 -15.88 3.07 2.49
CA ILE A 141 -16.30 2.82 3.87
C ILE A 141 -17.65 2.09 3.96
N GLN A 142 -18.49 2.20 2.95
CA GLN A 142 -19.82 1.57 2.93
C GLN A 142 -19.82 0.16 2.33
N GLN A 143 -18.69 -0.37 1.91
CA GLN A 143 -18.63 -1.66 1.20
C GLN A 143 -18.78 -2.90 2.11
N GLY A 144 -18.92 -2.72 3.41
CA GLY A 144 -19.13 -3.81 4.35
C GLY A 144 -17.85 -4.52 4.77
N VAL A 145 -17.99 -5.77 5.18
CA VAL A 145 -16.92 -6.61 5.68
C VAL A 145 -16.75 -7.83 4.77
N PRO A 146 -15.52 -8.15 4.34
CA PRO A 146 -15.26 -9.36 3.58
C PRO A 146 -15.68 -10.63 4.35
N THR A 147 -15.81 -11.75 3.64
CA THR A 147 -16.02 -13.05 4.27
C THR A 147 -14.86 -13.41 5.21
N ALA A 148 -15.11 -14.28 6.19
CA ALA A 148 -14.07 -14.72 7.14
C ALA A 148 -12.86 -15.35 6.42
N ASP A 149 -13.08 -16.07 5.32
CA ASP A 149 -12.01 -16.67 4.54
C ASP A 149 -11.19 -15.61 3.79
N ALA A 150 -11.83 -14.63 3.16
CA ALA A 150 -11.14 -13.53 2.51
C ALA A 150 -10.35 -12.68 3.53
N LEU A 151 -10.90 -12.42 4.73
CA LEU A 151 -10.18 -11.73 5.81
C LEU A 151 -8.92 -12.50 6.23
N ARG A 152 -9.04 -13.83 6.39
CA ARG A 152 -7.91 -14.69 6.72
C ARG A 152 -6.82 -14.58 5.65
N GLN A 153 -7.17 -14.73 4.38
CA GLN A 153 -6.23 -14.65 3.26
C GLN A 153 -5.52 -13.28 3.16
N VAL A 154 -6.26 -12.18 3.35
CA VAL A 154 -5.70 -10.82 3.33
C VAL A 154 -4.72 -10.62 4.49
N ILE A 155 -5.06 -11.05 5.70
CA ILE A 155 -4.17 -10.94 6.87
C ILE A 155 -2.93 -11.81 6.72
N GLU A 156 -3.07 -13.03 6.20
CA GLU A 156 -1.95 -13.93 5.92
C GLU A 156 -0.99 -13.30 4.89
N ALA A 157 -1.53 -12.74 3.80
CA ALA A 157 -0.74 -12.07 2.78
C ALA A 157 0.03 -10.86 3.34
N LEU A 158 -0.63 -10.01 4.15
CA LEU A 158 0.01 -8.86 4.77
C LEU A 158 1.10 -9.30 5.76
N ALA A 159 0.83 -10.29 6.61
CA ALA A 159 1.79 -10.80 7.57
C ALA A 159 3.00 -11.46 6.91
N GLN A 160 2.81 -12.25 5.84
CA GLN A 160 3.88 -12.85 5.05
C GLN A 160 4.77 -11.78 4.38
N THR A 161 4.14 -10.72 3.85
CA THR A 161 4.86 -9.56 3.31
C THR A 161 5.72 -8.92 4.39
N HIS A 162 5.13 -8.61 5.56
CA HIS A 162 5.86 -7.97 6.64
C HIS A 162 6.95 -8.87 7.24
N ALA A 163 6.72 -10.18 7.33
CA ALA A 163 7.72 -11.13 7.80
C ALA A 163 8.93 -11.23 6.87
N TYR A 164 8.70 -11.25 5.55
CA TYR A 164 9.78 -11.25 4.57
C TYR A 164 10.71 -10.03 4.73
N TRP A 165 10.12 -8.85 4.94
CA TRP A 165 10.84 -7.60 5.08
C TRP A 165 11.27 -7.30 6.53
N TRP A 166 11.02 -8.21 7.48
CA TRP A 166 11.28 -7.96 8.90
C TRP A 166 12.76 -7.74 9.17
N ASN A 167 13.10 -6.53 9.64
CA ASN A 167 14.49 -6.11 9.90
C ASN A 167 15.44 -6.37 8.71
N HIS A 168 14.93 -6.33 7.48
CA HIS A 168 15.64 -6.75 6.29
C HIS A 168 16.93 -5.93 6.07
N ALA A 169 18.03 -6.61 5.77
CA ALA A 169 19.36 -6.00 5.64
C ALA A 169 19.44 -4.88 4.59
N VAL A 170 18.58 -4.94 3.56
CA VAL A 170 18.54 -3.92 2.50
C VAL A 170 18.18 -2.53 3.02
N PHE A 171 17.48 -2.41 4.14
CA PHE A 171 17.15 -1.12 4.75
C PHE A 171 18.38 -0.32 5.22
N ALA A 172 19.52 -1.01 5.35
CA ALA A 172 20.80 -0.40 5.68
C ALA A 172 21.51 0.22 4.48
N SER A 173 21.09 -0.14 3.27
CA SER A 173 21.74 0.32 2.05
C SER A 173 21.33 1.75 1.70
N ASP A 174 22.33 2.60 1.42
CA ASP A 174 22.07 3.94 0.88
C ASP A 174 21.43 3.87 -0.52
N ALA A 175 21.59 2.73 -1.20
CA ALA A 175 20.96 2.46 -2.47
C ALA A 175 19.49 1.98 -2.37
N PHE A 176 18.94 1.84 -1.15
CA PHE A 176 17.55 1.49 -0.97
C PHE A 176 16.66 2.62 -1.48
N PRO A 177 15.92 2.41 -2.58
CA PRO A 177 15.29 3.51 -3.33
C PRO A 177 14.04 4.06 -2.63
N ILE A 178 13.53 3.34 -1.64
CA ILE A 178 12.26 3.65 -0.99
C ILE A 178 12.54 4.49 0.23
N GLY A 179 12.18 5.77 0.14
CA GLY A 179 12.29 6.72 1.22
C GLY A 179 11.05 6.75 2.08
N TYR A 180 11.19 7.10 3.37
CA TYR A 180 10.05 7.24 4.24
C TYR A 180 10.11 8.51 5.09
N TRP A 181 8.95 9.06 5.38
CA TRP A 181 8.78 10.31 6.12
C TRP A 181 9.27 10.23 7.58
N SER A 182 9.25 9.03 8.17
CA SER A 182 9.62 8.83 9.58
C SER A 182 11.08 8.44 9.81
N ARG A 183 11.89 8.34 8.74
CA ARG A 183 13.25 7.76 8.78
C ARG A 183 14.23 8.52 9.69
N ASN A 184 14.12 9.83 9.77
CA ASN A 184 14.99 10.68 10.58
C ASN A 184 14.27 11.97 11.01
N ALA A 185 14.85 12.71 11.94
CA ALA A 185 14.26 13.92 12.51
C ALA A 185 13.93 14.99 11.46
N GLU A 186 14.79 15.20 10.47
CA GLU A 186 14.56 16.18 9.41
C GLU A 186 13.32 15.83 8.56
N ARG A 187 13.23 14.58 8.11
CA ARG A 187 12.06 14.11 7.32
C ARG A 187 10.79 14.11 8.16
N PHE A 188 10.90 13.74 9.43
CA PHE A 188 9.76 13.75 10.34
C PHE A 188 9.27 15.18 10.60
N ALA A 189 10.17 16.14 10.78
CA ALA A 189 9.80 17.55 10.94
C ALA A 189 9.04 18.09 9.72
N LEU A 190 9.51 17.76 8.50
CA LEU A 190 8.80 18.12 7.26
C LEU A 190 7.42 17.45 7.14
N TYR A 191 7.31 16.19 7.56
CA TYR A 191 6.04 15.49 7.63
C TYR A 191 5.09 16.21 8.58
N LEU A 192 5.53 16.50 9.80
CA LEU A 192 4.72 17.15 10.84
C LEU A 192 4.29 18.56 10.42
N GLU A 193 5.18 19.32 9.81
CA GLU A 193 4.86 20.67 9.27
C GLU A 193 3.73 20.60 8.24
N ARG A 194 3.80 19.65 7.30
CA ARG A 194 2.74 19.44 6.28
C ARG A 194 1.41 19.05 6.93
N ARG A 195 1.43 18.19 7.96
CA ARG A 195 0.22 17.77 8.68
C ARG A 195 -0.39 18.94 9.46
N ARG A 196 0.41 19.76 10.12
CA ARG A 196 -0.04 20.97 10.81
C ARG A 196 -0.65 21.98 9.83
N ALA A 197 -0.01 22.21 8.69
CA ALA A 197 -0.53 23.10 7.67
C ALA A 197 -1.86 22.62 7.07
N ALA A 198 -1.98 21.31 6.81
CA ALA A 198 -3.22 20.71 6.34
C ALA A 198 -4.34 20.81 7.39
N TRP A 199 -4.03 20.57 8.67
CA TRP A 199 -4.97 20.72 9.78
C TRP A 199 -5.45 22.17 9.94
N THR A 200 -4.55 23.13 9.91
CA THR A 200 -4.90 24.55 10.01
C THR A 200 -5.88 24.96 8.91
N ARG A 201 -5.63 24.52 7.67
CA ARG A 201 -6.55 24.75 6.55
C ARG A 201 -7.91 24.11 6.76
N LEU A 202 -7.95 22.84 7.21
CA LEU A 202 -9.19 22.14 7.47
C LEU A 202 -10.04 22.89 8.52
N VAL A 203 -9.42 23.25 9.66
CA VAL A 203 -10.12 23.98 10.74
C VAL A 203 -10.63 25.34 10.27
N THR A 204 -9.85 26.04 9.43
CA THR A 204 -10.26 27.35 8.90
C THR A 204 -11.44 27.24 7.94
N ASP A 205 -11.38 26.26 7.02
CA ASP A 205 -12.37 26.13 5.96
C ASP A 205 -13.68 25.46 6.42
N GLU A 206 -13.61 24.65 7.48
CA GLU A 206 -14.73 23.85 8.00
C GLU A 206 -15.21 24.31 9.40
N ALA A 207 -14.82 25.51 9.82
CA ALA A 207 -15.05 26.06 11.16
C ALA A 207 -16.53 26.03 11.61
N ASP A 208 -17.46 26.19 10.68
CA ASP A 208 -18.91 26.32 10.99
C ASP A 208 -19.53 25.03 11.54
N TRP A 209 -18.92 23.87 11.28
CA TRP A 209 -19.53 22.58 11.62
C TRP A 209 -18.58 21.58 12.28
N LEU A 210 -17.28 21.84 12.29
CA LEU A 210 -16.29 20.93 12.87
C LEU A 210 -16.43 20.91 14.40
N PRO A 211 -16.60 19.71 15.05
CA PRO A 211 -16.79 19.64 16.49
C PRO A 211 -15.56 20.12 17.28
N ASP A 212 -15.77 20.91 18.32
CA ASP A 212 -14.69 21.41 19.20
C ASP A 212 -13.85 20.28 19.80
N GLU A 213 -14.47 19.18 20.21
CA GLU A 213 -13.76 18.00 20.76
C GLU A 213 -12.80 17.37 19.74
N LEU A 214 -13.17 17.41 18.47
CA LEU A 214 -12.33 16.93 17.39
C LEU A 214 -11.14 17.88 17.18
N CYS A 215 -11.39 19.18 17.25
CA CYS A 215 -10.34 20.19 17.18
C CYS A 215 -9.32 20.03 18.30
N GLN A 216 -9.78 19.80 19.52
CA GLN A 216 -8.93 19.56 20.69
C GLN A 216 -8.10 18.27 20.53
N LEU A 217 -8.74 17.17 20.06
CA LEU A 217 -8.07 15.90 19.82
C LEU A 217 -6.92 16.06 18.82
N TYR A 218 -7.18 16.60 17.65
CA TYR A 218 -6.18 16.73 16.58
C TYR A 218 -5.05 17.69 16.95
N THR A 219 -5.37 18.78 17.61
CA THR A 219 -4.36 19.73 18.12
C THR A 219 -3.46 19.02 19.14
N GLY A 220 -4.04 18.32 20.11
CA GLY A 220 -3.28 17.54 21.08
C GLY A 220 -2.38 16.47 20.43
N VAL A 221 -2.90 15.73 19.45
CA VAL A 221 -2.11 14.73 18.70
C VAL A 221 -0.93 15.40 18.02
N LEU A 222 -1.15 16.50 17.29
CA LEU A 222 -0.09 17.20 16.55
C LEU A 222 0.98 17.80 17.47
N ASP A 223 0.59 18.24 18.69
CA ASP A 223 1.53 18.81 19.67
C ASP A 223 2.41 17.73 20.30
N HIS A 224 1.92 16.50 20.47
CA HIS A 224 2.66 15.41 21.13
C HIS A 224 3.32 14.43 20.18
N LEU A 225 3.04 14.52 18.87
CA LEU A 225 3.47 13.53 17.88
C LEU A 225 4.99 13.44 17.72
N GLU A 226 5.69 14.57 17.81
CA GLU A 226 7.17 14.60 17.72
C GLU A 226 7.81 13.83 18.88
N GLY A 227 7.31 14.04 20.10
CA GLY A 227 7.77 13.32 21.27
C GLY A 227 7.47 11.82 21.20
N HIS A 228 6.32 11.45 20.65
CA HIS A 228 5.98 10.04 20.41
C HIS A 228 6.93 9.41 19.39
N TRP A 229 7.15 10.05 18.24
CA TRP A 229 8.08 9.57 17.22
C TRP A 229 9.50 9.40 17.77
N ALA A 230 10.01 10.37 18.54
CA ALA A 230 11.36 10.33 19.11
C ALA A 230 11.54 9.22 20.17
N ARG A 231 10.48 8.83 20.87
CA ARG A 231 10.51 7.73 21.85
C ARG A 231 10.34 6.36 21.22
N ASP A 232 9.51 6.24 20.17
CA ASP A 232 9.09 4.94 19.59
C ASP A 232 9.80 4.63 18.28
N LEU A 233 9.65 5.45 17.24
CA LEU A 233 10.13 5.10 15.90
C LEU A 233 11.60 5.45 15.67
N GLU A 234 12.08 6.59 16.11
CA GLU A 234 13.46 6.99 15.89
C GLU A 234 14.49 5.97 16.41
N PRO A 235 14.33 5.41 17.64
CA PRO A 235 15.24 4.37 18.11
C PRO A 235 15.22 3.12 17.22
N ARG A 236 14.04 2.72 16.70
CA ARG A 236 13.92 1.56 15.82
C ARG A 236 14.64 1.77 14.49
N PHE A 237 14.55 2.94 13.89
CA PHE A 237 15.32 3.27 12.69
C PHE A 237 16.83 3.25 12.94
N ARG A 238 17.27 3.70 14.10
CA ARG A 238 18.70 3.68 14.49
C ARG A 238 19.22 2.26 14.76
N THR A 239 18.44 1.43 15.44
CA THR A 239 18.81 0.05 15.79
C THR A 239 18.41 -0.96 14.73
N ARG A 240 17.52 -0.58 13.79
CA ARG A 240 16.92 -1.45 12.77
C ARG A 240 16.17 -2.63 13.37
N THR A 241 15.37 -2.38 14.40
CA THR A 241 14.61 -3.40 15.10
C THR A 241 13.10 -3.19 14.95
N HIS A 242 12.37 -4.28 14.73
CA HIS A 242 10.92 -4.31 14.55
C HIS A 242 10.42 -3.37 13.46
N LEU A 243 11.18 -3.30 12.36
CA LEU A 243 10.83 -2.57 11.16
C LEU A 243 10.56 -3.55 10.00
N THR A 244 9.62 -3.18 9.17
CA THR A 244 9.30 -3.89 7.94
C THR A 244 9.11 -2.92 6.78
N LEU A 245 8.94 -3.43 5.57
CA LEU A 245 8.42 -2.65 4.46
C LEU A 245 6.90 -2.62 4.57
N VAL A 246 6.34 -1.47 4.86
CA VAL A 246 4.89 -1.24 4.83
C VAL A 246 4.44 -0.90 3.41
N HIS A 247 3.25 -1.33 3.06
CA HIS A 247 2.61 -1.01 1.79
C HIS A 247 2.22 0.48 1.71
N GLY A 248 1.82 1.05 2.86
CA GLY A 248 1.44 2.45 2.99
C GLY A 248 0.01 2.76 2.57
N ASP A 249 -0.66 1.85 1.88
CA ASP A 249 -2.08 1.92 1.49
C ASP A 249 -2.72 0.52 1.47
N ALA A 250 -2.47 -0.28 2.50
CA ALA A 250 -2.99 -1.65 2.61
C ALA A 250 -4.47 -1.64 3.03
N TYR A 251 -5.36 -1.57 2.05
CA TYR A 251 -6.80 -1.75 2.27
C TYR A 251 -7.37 -2.78 1.29
N PHE A 252 -8.61 -3.26 1.53
CA PHE A 252 -9.14 -4.44 0.86
C PHE A 252 -9.15 -4.37 -0.68
N ALA A 253 -9.31 -3.18 -1.28
CA ALA A 253 -9.30 -3.06 -2.74
C ALA A 253 -7.90 -3.22 -3.36
N ASN A 254 -6.84 -3.23 -2.55
CA ASN A 254 -5.48 -3.49 -3.00
C ASN A 254 -5.07 -4.97 -2.84
N PHE A 255 -5.99 -5.84 -2.43
CA PHE A 255 -5.78 -7.28 -2.37
C PHE A 255 -6.61 -8.01 -3.41
N LEU A 256 -6.06 -9.09 -3.95
CA LEU A 256 -6.79 -10.09 -4.73
C LEU A 256 -6.66 -11.43 -4.04
N CYS A 257 -7.80 -12.03 -3.71
CA CYS A 257 -7.88 -13.33 -3.07
C CYS A 257 -8.07 -14.45 -4.11
N PRO A 258 -7.39 -15.61 -3.97
CA PRO A 258 -7.60 -16.75 -4.87
C PRO A 258 -9.01 -17.28 -4.76
N THR A 259 -9.61 -17.64 -5.91
CA THR A 259 -10.98 -18.16 -5.97
C THR A 259 -11.05 -19.66 -5.71
N HIS A 260 -10.08 -20.43 -6.21
CA HIS A 260 -10.11 -21.90 -6.19
C HIS A 260 -8.73 -22.55 -6.01
N THR A 261 -7.67 -21.80 -5.81
CA THR A 261 -6.30 -22.31 -5.74
C THR A 261 -5.74 -22.24 -4.33
N ALA A 262 -4.65 -22.97 -4.06
CA ALA A 262 -3.88 -22.84 -2.84
C ALA A 262 -2.86 -21.67 -2.89
N GLU A 263 -2.95 -20.81 -3.91
CA GLU A 263 -2.11 -19.63 -4.03
C GLU A 263 -2.46 -18.62 -2.95
N PRO A 264 -1.47 -17.84 -2.47
CA PRO A 264 -1.74 -16.78 -1.50
C PRO A 264 -2.51 -15.62 -2.16
N ALA A 265 -3.19 -14.82 -1.35
CA ALA A 265 -3.71 -13.55 -1.84
C ALA A 265 -2.56 -12.66 -2.31
N ALA A 266 -2.79 -11.87 -3.35
CA ALA A 266 -1.83 -10.93 -3.90
C ALA A 266 -2.09 -9.51 -3.38
N LEU A 267 -1.02 -8.76 -3.09
CA LEU A 267 -1.07 -7.35 -2.70
C LEU A 267 -0.57 -6.50 -3.88
N LEU A 268 -1.40 -5.57 -4.30
CA LEU A 268 -1.25 -4.74 -5.49
C LEU A 268 -1.05 -3.27 -5.12
N ASP A 269 -0.70 -2.45 -6.12
CA ASP A 269 -0.72 -0.99 -6.03
C ASP A 269 0.33 -0.43 -5.04
N TRP A 270 1.58 -0.83 -5.22
CA TRP A 270 2.73 -0.42 -4.42
C TRP A 270 3.20 1.02 -4.71
N GLN A 271 2.28 1.98 -4.57
CA GLN A 271 2.52 3.40 -4.86
C GLN A 271 3.09 4.19 -3.68
N SER A 272 2.95 3.67 -2.46
CA SER A 272 3.34 4.36 -1.22
C SER A 272 4.17 3.48 -0.28
N PRO A 273 5.08 2.63 -0.79
CA PRO A 273 5.84 1.74 0.08
C PRO A 273 6.80 2.51 0.96
N GLY A 274 7.01 2.04 2.17
CA GLY A 274 7.93 2.69 3.10
C GLY A 274 8.47 1.73 4.14
N VAL A 275 9.58 2.11 4.80
CA VAL A 275 10.08 1.36 5.96
C VAL A 275 9.39 1.90 7.21
N GLY A 276 8.76 1.02 7.98
CA GLY A 276 8.00 1.40 9.17
C GLY A 276 7.61 0.21 10.02
N ILE A 277 6.58 0.39 10.84
CA ILE A 277 5.99 -0.64 11.70
C ILE A 277 4.77 -1.26 11.04
N GLY A 278 4.60 -2.59 11.15
CA GLY A 278 3.46 -3.30 10.56
C GLY A 278 2.09 -2.82 11.06
N GLY A 279 2.03 -2.25 12.25
CA GLY A 279 0.84 -1.60 12.79
C GLY A 279 0.28 -0.47 11.94
N TYR A 280 1.12 0.18 11.12
CA TYR A 280 0.67 1.22 10.18
C TYR A 280 -0.30 0.66 9.13
N ASP A 281 0.07 -0.43 8.45
CA ASP A 281 -0.79 -1.06 7.45
C ASP A 281 -2.03 -1.72 8.09
N LEU A 282 -1.87 -2.32 9.28
CA LEU A 282 -3.00 -2.88 10.02
C LEU A 282 -4.03 -1.81 10.41
N ALA A 283 -3.59 -0.61 10.81
CA ALA A 283 -4.50 0.49 11.13
C ALA A 283 -5.29 0.94 9.89
N ASN A 284 -4.66 0.99 8.72
CA ASN A 284 -5.37 1.24 7.47
C ASN A 284 -6.39 0.16 7.16
N LEU A 285 -5.95 -1.09 7.18
CA LEU A 285 -6.76 -2.23 6.79
C LEU A 285 -8.01 -2.40 7.69
N ILE A 286 -7.85 -2.22 9.00
CA ILE A 286 -8.87 -2.55 9.99
C ILE A 286 -9.68 -1.31 10.39
N ALA A 287 -9.02 -0.19 10.66
CA ALA A 287 -9.67 0.94 11.32
C ALA A 287 -10.10 2.07 10.38
N ALA A 288 -9.44 2.24 9.24
CA ALA A 288 -9.73 3.38 8.37
C ALA A 288 -11.11 3.30 7.69
N PHE A 289 -11.64 2.09 7.50
CA PHE A 289 -12.85 1.86 6.70
C PHE A 289 -13.96 1.11 7.44
N TRP A 290 -13.77 0.75 8.70
CA TRP A 290 -14.78 0.05 9.50
C TRP A 290 -15.26 0.85 10.69
N THR A 291 -16.56 0.82 10.89
CA THR A 291 -17.18 1.36 12.11
C THR A 291 -16.78 0.55 13.33
N SER A 292 -17.00 1.09 14.53
CA SER A 292 -16.81 0.36 15.80
C SER A 292 -17.57 -0.96 15.84
N GLU A 293 -18.83 -0.98 15.37
CA GLU A 293 -19.64 -2.19 15.29
C GLU A 293 -19.01 -3.23 14.37
N GLN A 294 -18.58 -2.83 13.16
CA GLN A 294 -17.92 -3.73 12.22
C GLN A 294 -16.60 -4.30 12.76
N ARG A 295 -15.82 -3.50 13.50
CA ARG A 295 -14.58 -3.96 14.14
C ARG A 295 -14.86 -4.89 15.33
N GLY A 296 -15.86 -4.54 16.15
CA GLY A 296 -16.21 -5.27 17.37
C GLY A 296 -16.96 -6.58 17.11
N ASP A 297 -17.67 -6.70 15.98
CA ASP A 297 -18.48 -7.88 15.67
C ASP A 297 -17.63 -9.18 15.74
N ASN A 298 -18.08 -10.12 16.58
CA ASN A 298 -17.35 -11.37 16.85
C ASN A 298 -15.87 -11.16 17.23
N GLN A 299 -15.50 -10.04 17.84
CA GLN A 299 -14.13 -9.67 18.18
C GLN A 299 -13.22 -9.64 16.92
N ARG A 300 -13.74 -9.19 15.79
CA ARG A 300 -13.06 -9.25 14.49
C ARG A 300 -11.68 -8.62 14.53
N GLU A 301 -11.58 -7.38 15.00
CA GLU A 301 -10.31 -6.67 15.11
C GLU A 301 -9.28 -7.44 15.93
N ALA A 302 -9.64 -7.90 17.12
CA ALA A 302 -8.76 -8.67 18.00
C ALA A 302 -8.30 -9.99 17.33
N ARG A 303 -9.22 -10.70 16.66
CA ARG A 303 -8.89 -11.94 15.95
C ARG A 303 -7.95 -11.69 14.76
N MET A 304 -8.14 -10.61 14.03
CA MET A 304 -7.25 -10.25 12.92
C MET A 304 -5.83 -9.93 13.42
N LEU A 305 -5.69 -9.17 14.50
CA LEU A 305 -4.40 -8.88 15.12
C LEU A 305 -3.73 -10.17 15.66
N GLN A 306 -4.50 -11.03 16.31
CA GLN A 306 -4.00 -12.32 16.82
C GLN A 306 -3.53 -13.21 15.66
N HIS A 307 -4.32 -13.31 14.59
CA HIS A 307 -3.96 -14.11 13.42
C HIS A 307 -2.72 -13.55 12.70
N TYR A 308 -2.65 -12.25 12.51
CA TYR A 308 -1.47 -11.58 11.96
C TYR A 308 -0.20 -11.91 12.76
N HIS A 309 -0.26 -11.78 14.08
CA HIS A 309 0.86 -12.11 14.97
C HIS A 309 1.28 -13.58 14.85
N HIS A 310 0.31 -14.50 14.85
CA HIS A 310 0.57 -15.93 14.65
C HIS A 310 1.29 -16.22 13.34
N VAL A 311 0.86 -15.59 12.24
CA VAL A 311 1.50 -15.76 10.93
C VAL A 311 2.92 -15.20 10.93
N LEU A 312 3.15 -14.02 11.51
CA LEU A 312 4.51 -13.48 11.69
C LEU A 312 5.43 -14.48 12.39
N GLN A 313 4.97 -15.07 13.50
CA GLN A 313 5.73 -16.07 14.26
C GLN A 313 6.02 -17.32 13.42
N THR A 314 5.02 -17.80 12.67
CA THR A 314 5.17 -18.96 11.78
C THR A 314 6.17 -18.68 10.65
N CYS A 315 6.26 -17.43 10.19
CA CYS A 315 7.24 -16.99 9.20
C CYS A 315 8.62 -16.63 9.80
N GLY A 316 8.85 -16.88 11.09
CA GLY A 316 10.17 -16.76 11.72
C GLY A 316 10.41 -15.50 12.55
N VAL A 317 9.43 -14.61 12.70
CA VAL A 317 9.53 -13.43 13.59
C VAL A 317 9.27 -13.87 15.02
N GLN A 318 10.33 -14.12 15.82
CA GLN A 318 10.22 -14.68 17.18
C GLN A 318 10.39 -13.64 18.30
N ASP A 319 11.03 -12.53 18.04
CA ASP A 319 11.37 -11.47 19.00
C ASP A 319 10.33 -10.34 19.10
N TYR A 320 9.09 -10.64 18.71
CA TYR A 320 8.01 -9.66 18.65
C TYR A 320 6.76 -10.21 19.37
N SER A 321 6.40 -9.63 20.49
CA SER A 321 5.27 -10.08 21.29
C SER A 321 3.94 -9.54 20.78
N HIS A 322 2.83 -10.18 21.20
CA HIS A 322 1.49 -9.68 20.88
C HIS A 322 1.22 -8.30 21.51
N GLU A 323 1.80 -8.01 22.66
CA GLU A 323 1.71 -6.71 23.32
C GLU A 323 2.44 -5.62 22.52
N GLN A 324 3.63 -5.95 21.98
CA GLN A 324 4.34 -5.06 21.06
C GLN A 324 3.53 -4.78 19.79
N LEU A 325 2.87 -5.82 19.23
CA LEU A 325 1.96 -5.62 18.10
C LEU A 325 0.81 -4.68 18.44
N GLN A 326 0.20 -4.81 19.62
CA GLN A 326 -0.88 -3.92 20.06
C GLN A 326 -0.40 -2.48 20.18
N THR A 327 0.79 -2.26 20.76
CA THR A 327 1.42 -0.94 20.82
C THR A 327 1.71 -0.38 19.42
N ASP A 328 2.22 -1.20 18.52
CA ASP A 328 2.46 -0.80 17.13
C ASP A 328 1.18 -0.49 16.38
N TYR A 329 0.10 -1.22 16.65
CA TYR A 329 -1.22 -0.93 16.10
C TYR A 329 -1.77 0.42 16.61
N GLN A 330 -1.63 0.70 17.90
CA GLN A 330 -1.97 2.01 18.48
C GLN A 330 -1.15 3.14 17.83
N SER A 331 0.16 2.95 17.65
CA SER A 331 1.02 3.89 16.92
C SER A 331 0.57 4.07 15.47
N GLY A 332 0.19 2.98 14.81
CA GLY A 332 -0.42 3.02 13.47
C GLY A 332 -1.68 3.87 13.42
N LEU A 333 -2.59 3.71 14.39
CA LEU A 333 -3.81 4.51 14.52
C LEU A 333 -3.51 6.00 14.69
N ILE A 334 -2.49 6.35 15.51
CA ILE A 334 -2.06 7.74 15.70
C ILE A 334 -1.64 8.38 14.36
N TYR A 335 -0.82 7.69 13.57
CA TYR A 335 -0.37 8.21 12.28
C TYR A 335 -1.50 8.24 11.23
N TRP A 336 -2.36 7.22 11.20
CA TRP A 336 -3.49 7.17 10.29
C TRP A 336 -4.57 8.20 10.60
N LEU A 337 -4.69 8.64 11.84
CA LEU A 337 -5.61 9.73 12.22
C LEU A 337 -5.39 10.98 11.37
N LEU A 338 -4.15 11.26 10.93
CA LEU A 338 -3.80 12.43 10.16
C LEU A 338 -3.99 12.26 8.63
N VAL A 339 -4.30 11.05 8.15
CA VAL A 339 -4.46 10.78 6.73
C VAL A 339 -5.72 11.43 6.15
N PRO A 340 -6.92 11.35 6.76
CA PRO A 340 -8.11 12.03 6.24
C PRO A 340 -7.97 13.56 6.12
N VAL A 341 -7.17 14.15 7.01
CA VAL A 341 -6.81 15.59 6.93
C VAL A 341 -6.02 15.88 5.65
N GLN A 342 -5.09 14.98 5.31
CA GLN A 342 -4.34 15.09 4.06
C GLN A 342 -5.21 14.79 2.84
N ASP A 343 -6.07 13.76 2.89
CA ASP A 343 -7.00 13.44 1.82
C ASP A 343 -7.85 14.66 1.44
N ARG A 344 -8.39 15.35 2.46
CA ARG A 344 -9.15 16.58 2.27
C ARG A 344 -8.29 17.68 1.64
N ASN A 345 -7.07 17.88 2.15
CA ASN A 345 -6.15 18.89 1.63
C ASN A 345 -5.76 18.61 0.16
N ASP A 346 -5.71 17.37 -0.25
CA ASP A 346 -5.39 16.93 -1.61
C ASP A 346 -6.62 16.89 -2.54
N GLY A 347 -7.77 17.39 -2.04
CA GLY A 347 -8.98 17.60 -2.84
C GLY A 347 -9.96 16.41 -2.86
N SER A 348 -9.79 15.43 -1.96
CA SER A 348 -10.79 14.36 -1.83
C SER A 348 -12.13 14.90 -1.36
N PRO A 349 -13.26 14.37 -1.86
CA PRO A 349 -14.59 14.85 -1.48
C PRO A 349 -14.91 14.51 -0.01
N LYS A 350 -15.84 15.29 0.59
CA LYS A 350 -16.18 15.18 2.01
C LYS A 350 -16.75 13.80 2.38
N ASP A 351 -17.50 13.18 1.51
CA ASP A 351 -18.07 11.85 1.66
C ASP A 351 -17.02 10.72 1.65
N TYR A 352 -15.79 11.03 1.25
CA TYR A 352 -14.64 10.11 1.36
C TYR A 352 -13.85 10.31 2.66
N TRP A 353 -13.36 11.55 2.93
CA TRP A 353 -12.43 11.77 4.04
C TRP A 353 -13.13 11.86 5.41
N TRP A 354 -14.37 12.33 5.45
CA TRP A 354 -15.07 12.54 6.73
C TRP A 354 -15.49 11.22 7.41
N PRO A 355 -16.14 10.26 6.75
CA PRO A 355 -16.41 8.96 7.35
C PRO A 355 -15.13 8.22 7.77
N LYS A 356 -14.05 8.30 6.99
CA LYS A 356 -12.75 7.75 7.33
C LYS A 356 -12.18 8.35 8.61
N MET A 357 -12.27 9.68 8.76
CA MET A 357 -11.90 10.39 9.97
C MET A 357 -12.70 9.91 11.17
N GLN A 358 -14.01 9.75 11.05
CA GLN A 358 -14.88 9.26 12.12
C GLN A 358 -14.51 7.84 12.57
N CYS A 359 -14.25 6.93 11.63
CA CYS A 359 -13.80 5.58 11.93
C CYS A 359 -12.48 5.59 12.72
N LEU A 360 -11.50 6.36 12.27
CA LEU A 360 -10.18 6.45 12.91
C LEU A 360 -10.22 7.13 14.28
N VAL A 361 -11.01 8.18 14.46
CA VAL A 361 -11.21 8.85 15.75
C VAL A 361 -11.84 7.89 16.77
N THR A 362 -12.82 7.11 16.33
CA THR A 362 -13.46 6.10 17.17
C THR A 362 -12.45 5.02 17.58
N ALA A 363 -11.67 4.49 16.64
CA ALA A 363 -10.64 3.51 16.92
C ALA A 363 -9.54 4.06 17.85
N PHE A 364 -9.08 5.29 17.61
CA PHE A 364 -8.11 5.98 18.48
C PHE A 364 -8.58 6.05 19.94
N ARG A 365 -9.85 6.39 20.17
CA ARG A 365 -10.44 6.47 21.50
C ARG A 365 -10.59 5.09 22.15
N GLU A 366 -11.11 4.11 21.43
CA GLU A 366 -11.32 2.74 21.94
C GLU A 366 -10.00 2.07 22.30
N TRP A 367 -8.96 2.28 21.52
CA TRP A 367 -7.60 1.79 21.77
C TRP A 367 -6.81 2.66 22.77
N ARG A 368 -7.39 3.75 23.31
CA ARG A 368 -6.74 4.67 24.25
C ARG A 368 -5.39 5.16 23.74
N CYS A 369 -5.29 5.46 22.43
CA CYS A 369 -4.03 5.87 21.81
C CYS A 369 -3.45 7.16 22.43
N GLY A 370 -4.29 8.01 23.03
CA GLY A 370 -3.86 9.21 23.76
C GLY A 370 -2.82 8.92 24.85
N SER A 371 -2.88 7.75 25.50
CA SER A 371 -1.91 7.38 26.53
C SER A 371 -0.48 7.26 25.99
N LEU A 372 -0.28 6.80 24.76
CA LEU A 372 1.04 6.75 24.11
C LEU A 372 1.58 8.13 23.81
N LEU A 373 0.69 9.11 23.63
CA LEU A 373 1.04 10.51 23.43
C LEU A 373 1.24 11.28 24.74
N GLY A 374 0.85 10.73 25.88
CA GLY A 374 0.83 11.44 27.16
C GLY A 374 -0.37 12.41 27.26
N MET A 375 -1.42 12.16 26.50
CA MET A 375 -2.70 12.85 26.56
C MET A 375 -3.62 12.03 27.47
N GLU A 376 -4.05 12.61 28.61
CA GLU A 376 -5.04 12.01 29.53
C GLU A 376 -6.48 12.43 29.15
#